data_6de26a4fb9f72e1a38461bdeffb95129
#
_entry.id   6de26a4fb9f72e1a38461bdeffb95129
#
_cell.length_a   1.000
_cell.length_b   1.000
_cell.length_c   1.000
_cell.angle_alpha   90.00
_cell.angle_beta   90.00
_cell.angle_gamma   90.00
#
_symmetry.space_group_name_H-M   'P 1'
#
loop_
_entity.id
_entity.type
_entity.pdbx_description
1 polymer ?
#
loop_
_entity_poly.entity_id
_entity_poly.type
_entity_poly.pdbx_seq_one_letter_code
_entity_poly.pdbx_strand_id
1 'polypeptide(L)'
;MSSTVKRNFPIGKPILEIDSISLRFGGVKAITNTSFNVLQHEIRAIIGPNGAGKSSLLNCINGIYKPQEGTIKFRGKILDKITPNTVAQNGVSRTFQNLALFKRMSAIDNIMVGRKLHTKSNFLEVAFQLPRAGKEEKINRDKCEEIVSFLEIEDIKNTPVGKLPYGLQKRVELGRALATEAEVLLLDEPMAGMNVEEKREMCRFILETNDQYGTTIVLIEHDMGVVMDISDRVVVLDYGKIIGDGVPEEVRSSKAVIDAYLGVA
;
A
#
# COMPACT_ATOMS: atom_id res chain seq x y z
N MET A 1 6.95 27.68 -3.10
CA MET A 1 8.29 27.59 -2.49
C MET A 1 8.44 26.13 -2.04
N SER A 2 9.14 25.34 -2.86
CA SER A 2 9.44 23.93 -2.53
C SER A 2 10.47 23.93 -1.40
N SER A 3 10.01 23.81 -0.15
CA SER A 3 10.90 23.44 0.94
C SER A 3 11.25 21.98 0.75
N THR A 4 12.47 21.71 0.30
CA THR A 4 13.08 20.37 0.35
C THR A 4 13.12 19.92 1.81
N VAL A 5 12.04 19.27 2.24
CA VAL A 5 12.03 18.57 3.52
C VAL A 5 13.15 17.54 3.45
N LYS A 6 14.13 17.67 4.33
CA LYS A 6 15.28 16.75 4.40
C LYS A 6 14.74 15.40 4.85
N ARG A 7 14.58 14.47 3.91
CA ARG A 7 14.12 13.11 4.20
C ARG A 7 15.18 12.35 4.95
N ASN A 8 14.75 11.51 5.89
CA ASN A 8 15.64 10.59 6.58
C ASN A 8 16.19 9.51 5.64
N PHE A 9 15.39 9.11 4.63
CA PHE A 9 15.77 8.12 3.62
C PHE A 9 15.69 8.76 2.22
N PRO A 10 16.83 8.93 1.52
CA PRO A 10 16.84 9.44 0.15
C PRO A 10 16.22 8.42 -0.82
N ILE A 11 15.57 8.91 -1.86
CA ILE A 11 15.04 8.08 -2.94
C ILE A 11 16.19 7.30 -3.59
N GLY A 12 16.01 5.98 -3.66
CA GLY A 12 17.05 5.04 -4.05
C GLY A 12 16.86 4.45 -5.45
N LYS A 13 17.33 3.22 -5.63
CA LYS A 13 17.23 2.46 -6.90
C LYS A 13 15.82 1.87 -7.06
N PRO A 14 15.45 1.38 -8.27
CA PRO A 14 14.19 0.66 -8.47
C PRO A 14 14.08 -0.54 -7.52
N ILE A 15 12.98 -0.57 -6.74
CA ILE A 15 12.63 -1.69 -5.87
C ILE A 15 11.58 -2.58 -6.51
N LEU A 16 10.66 -1.97 -7.28
CA LEU A 16 9.63 -2.67 -8.05
C LEU A 16 9.72 -2.19 -9.50
N GLU A 17 9.83 -3.14 -10.42
CA GLU A 17 9.89 -2.87 -11.86
C GLU A 17 8.75 -3.64 -12.53
N ILE A 18 7.90 -2.93 -13.22
CA ILE A 18 6.84 -3.45 -14.06
C ILE A 18 7.30 -3.27 -15.52
N ASP A 19 7.40 -4.35 -16.26
CA ASP A 19 7.91 -4.34 -17.62
C ASP A 19 6.93 -4.98 -18.58
N SER A 20 6.33 -4.16 -19.45
CA SER A 20 5.50 -4.52 -20.60
C SER A 20 4.34 -5.47 -20.24
N ILE A 21 3.74 -5.31 -19.03
CA ILE A 21 2.67 -6.21 -18.58
C ILE A 21 1.38 -5.96 -19.36
N SER A 22 0.71 -7.06 -19.72
CA SER A 22 -0.65 -7.05 -20.28
C SER A 22 -1.55 -8.01 -19.53
N LEU A 23 -2.79 -7.58 -19.25
CA LEU A 23 -3.82 -8.36 -18.57
C LEU A 23 -5.15 -8.25 -19.30
N ARG A 24 -5.77 -9.41 -19.58
CA ARG A 24 -7.09 -9.51 -20.23
C ARG A 24 -8.01 -10.40 -19.42
N PHE A 25 -9.28 -10.04 -19.39
CA PHE A 25 -10.37 -10.85 -18.86
C PHE A 25 -11.34 -11.16 -20.01
N GLY A 26 -11.27 -12.37 -20.56
CA GLY A 26 -12.00 -12.69 -21.80
C GLY A 26 -11.63 -11.72 -22.93
N GLY A 27 -12.59 -10.97 -23.46
CA GLY A 27 -12.36 -9.97 -24.52
C GLY A 27 -11.91 -8.58 -24.03
N VAL A 28 -11.92 -8.34 -22.71
CA VAL A 28 -11.63 -7.02 -22.15
C VAL A 28 -10.13 -6.91 -21.81
N LYS A 29 -9.44 -5.93 -22.39
CA LYS A 29 -8.05 -5.60 -22.07
C LYS A 29 -8.04 -4.65 -20.86
N ALA A 30 -7.70 -5.16 -19.69
CA ALA A 30 -7.64 -4.37 -18.47
C ALA A 30 -6.30 -3.62 -18.30
N ILE A 31 -5.20 -4.19 -18.82
CA ILE A 31 -3.87 -3.57 -18.86
C ILE A 31 -3.26 -3.92 -20.22
N THR A 32 -2.58 -2.96 -20.84
CA THR A 32 -2.00 -3.13 -22.16
C THR A 32 -0.60 -2.54 -22.21
N ASN A 33 0.40 -3.41 -22.29
CA ASN A 33 1.82 -3.05 -22.47
C ASN A 33 2.28 -1.94 -21.52
N THR A 34 2.02 -2.12 -20.22
CA THR A 34 2.27 -1.11 -19.17
C THR A 34 3.64 -1.34 -18.56
N SER A 35 4.50 -0.29 -18.56
CA SER A 35 5.84 -0.33 -17.98
C SER A 35 6.08 0.90 -17.12
N PHE A 36 6.53 0.71 -15.88
CA PHE A 36 7.01 1.77 -14.99
C PHE A 36 7.81 1.15 -13.85
N ASN A 37 8.47 1.99 -13.07
CA ASN A 37 9.20 1.55 -11.88
C ASN A 37 8.75 2.31 -10.63
N VAL A 38 9.00 1.70 -9.48
CA VAL A 38 8.88 2.31 -8.17
C VAL A 38 10.28 2.30 -7.55
N LEU A 39 10.72 3.45 -7.05
CA LEU A 39 12.04 3.60 -6.44
C LEU A 39 11.97 3.33 -4.93
N GLN A 40 13.08 2.92 -4.33
CA GLN A 40 13.16 2.78 -2.86
C GLN A 40 12.84 4.11 -2.20
N HIS A 41 12.06 4.07 -1.14
CA HIS A 41 11.69 5.22 -0.31
C HIS A 41 10.89 6.31 -1.03
N GLU A 42 10.34 6.06 -2.24
CA GLU A 42 9.40 7.00 -2.86
C GLU A 42 7.95 6.71 -2.45
N ILE A 43 7.13 7.75 -2.49
CA ILE A 43 5.68 7.63 -2.51
C ILE A 43 5.25 7.76 -3.97
N ARG A 44 4.84 6.65 -4.56
CA ARG A 44 4.42 6.53 -5.96
C ARG A 44 2.92 6.48 -6.06
N ALA A 45 2.27 7.49 -6.61
CA ALA A 45 0.83 7.43 -6.87
C ALA A 45 0.50 6.78 -8.21
N ILE A 46 -0.61 6.05 -8.23
CA ILE A 46 -1.25 5.51 -9.44
C ILE A 46 -2.65 6.11 -9.52
N ILE A 47 -2.88 6.94 -10.52
CA ILE A 47 -4.15 7.63 -10.73
C ILE A 47 -4.75 7.30 -12.10
N GLY A 48 -5.96 7.77 -12.35
CA GLY A 48 -6.68 7.61 -13.62
C GLY A 48 -8.18 7.51 -13.41
N PRO A 49 -8.99 7.63 -14.46
CA PRO A 49 -10.44 7.51 -14.40
C PRO A 49 -10.92 6.15 -13.86
N ASN A 50 -12.21 6.06 -13.53
CA ASN A 50 -12.82 4.78 -13.18
C ASN A 50 -12.74 3.82 -14.37
N GLY A 51 -12.34 2.57 -14.11
CA GLY A 51 -12.13 1.60 -15.18
C GLY A 51 -10.78 1.68 -15.89
N ALA A 52 -9.90 2.62 -15.54
CA ALA A 52 -8.57 2.76 -16.16
C ALA A 52 -7.61 1.57 -15.95
N GLY A 53 -7.93 0.62 -15.04
CA GLY A 53 -7.10 -0.56 -14.78
C GLY A 53 -6.26 -0.49 -13.51
N LYS A 54 -6.39 0.56 -12.68
CA LYS A 54 -5.59 0.77 -11.46
C LYS A 54 -5.61 -0.43 -10.50
N SER A 55 -6.80 -0.89 -10.11
CA SER A 55 -6.94 -2.03 -9.19
C SER A 55 -6.47 -3.34 -9.84
N SER A 56 -6.61 -3.48 -11.17
CA SER A 56 -6.08 -4.64 -11.92
C SER A 56 -4.56 -4.63 -11.90
N LEU A 57 -3.92 -3.48 -12.06
CA LEU A 57 -2.48 -3.30 -11.95
C LEU A 57 -1.99 -3.65 -10.54
N LEU A 58 -2.65 -3.13 -9.51
CA LEU A 58 -2.30 -3.44 -8.13
C LEU A 58 -2.47 -4.93 -7.82
N ASN A 59 -3.50 -5.58 -8.38
CA ASN A 59 -3.73 -7.01 -8.27
C ASN A 59 -2.62 -7.84 -8.96
N CYS A 60 -2.05 -7.34 -10.06
CA CYS A 60 -0.87 -7.96 -10.68
C CYS A 60 0.36 -7.84 -9.76
N ILE A 61 0.62 -6.66 -9.22
CA ILE A 61 1.75 -6.42 -8.30
C ILE A 61 1.63 -7.30 -7.05
N ASN A 62 0.41 -7.41 -6.49
CA ASN A 62 0.15 -8.20 -5.28
C ASN A 62 0.00 -9.71 -5.55
N GLY A 63 0.11 -10.16 -6.81
CA GLY A 63 0.06 -11.58 -7.17
C GLY A 63 -1.33 -12.21 -7.15
N ILE A 64 -2.41 -11.41 -7.11
CA ILE A 64 -3.79 -11.90 -7.25
C ILE A 64 -4.06 -12.27 -8.71
N TYR A 65 -3.59 -11.42 -9.65
CA TYR A 65 -3.67 -11.70 -11.08
C TYR A 65 -2.29 -11.92 -11.65
N LYS A 66 -2.17 -12.94 -12.49
CA LYS A 66 -0.95 -13.19 -13.27
C LYS A 66 -1.13 -12.52 -14.64
N PRO A 67 -0.30 -11.51 -15.00
CA PRO A 67 -0.33 -10.95 -16.35
C PRO A 67 -0.02 -12.02 -17.38
N GLN A 68 -0.63 -11.93 -18.56
CA GLN A 68 -0.37 -12.86 -19.65
C GLN A 68 0.93 -12.54 -20.38
N GLU A 69 1.38 -11.28 -20.35
CA GLU A 69 2.59 -10.81 -21.00
C GLU A 69 3.36 -9.91 -20.03
N GLY A 70 4.66 -9.80 -20.24
CA GLY A 70 5.56 -8.95 -19.46
C GLY A 70 6.03 -9.61 -18.16
N THR A 71 6.75 -8.83 -17.35
CA THR A 71 7.35 -9.29 -16.10
C THR A 71 7.21 -8.27 -14.99
N ILE A 72 7.15 -8.77 -13.76
CA ILE A 72 7.24 -7.95 -12.54
C ILE A 72 8.48 -8.40 -11.78
N LYS A 73 9.38 -7.44 -11.48
CA LYS A 73 10.58 -7.71 -10.70
C LYS A 73 10.50 -6.99 -9.36
N PHE A 74 10.93 -7.66 -8.34
CA PHE A 74 11.16 -7.08 -7.01
C PHE A 74 12.64 -7.18 -6.66
N ARG A 75 13.28 -6.06 -6.36
CA ARG A 75 14.74 -5.95 -6.13
C ARG A 75 15.55 -6.59 -7.28
N GLY A 76 15.16 -6.32 -8.52
CA GLY A 76 15.81 -6.85 -9.72
C GLY A 76 15.57 -8.34 -9.99
N LYS A 77 14.84 -9.06 -9.11
CA LYS A 77 14.50 -10.48 -9.31
C LYS A 77 13.11 -10.63 -9.85
N ILE A 78 12.95 -11.41 -10.92
CA ILE A 78 11.65 -11.75 -11.48
C ILE A 78 10.88 -12.59 -10.46
N LEU A 79 9.63 -12.24 -10.23
CA LEU A 79 8.72 -13.01 -9.39
C LEU A 79 8.08 -14.13 -10.23
N ASP A 80 8.75 -15.28 -10.36
CA ASP A 80 8.29 -16.40 -11.22
C ASP A 80 6.97 -17.01 -10.76
N LYS A 81 6.78 -17.12 -9.45
CA LYS A 81 5.54 -17.59 -8.83
C LYS A 81 4.90 -16.46 -8.04
N ILE A 82 4.21 -15.58 -8.77
CA ILE A 82 3.50 -14.47 -8.16
C ILE A 82 2.22 -15.02 -7.50
N THR A 83 2.23 -15.09 -6.17
CA THR A 83 1.05 -15.33 -5.33
C THR A 83 1.05 -14.31 -4.19
N PRO A 84 -0.10 -13.95 -3.61
CA PRO A 84 -0.13 -13.00 -2.50
C PRO A 84 0.81 -13.38 -1.34
N ASN A 85 0.95 -14.67 -1.07
CA ASN A 85 1.83 -15.15 -0.01
C ASN A 85 3.31 -14.95 -0.36
N THR A 86 3.74 -15.29 -1.59
CA THR A 86 5.13 -15.09 -2.01
C THR A 86 5.48 -13.61 -2.11
N VAL A 87 4.55 -12.78 -2.54
CA VAL A 87 4.70 -11.31 -2.59
C VAL A 87 4.87 -10.74 -1.17
N ALA A 88 4.03 -11.17 -0.22
CA ALA A 88 4.15 -10.76 1.18
C ALA A 88 5.48 -11.22 1.81
N GLN A 89 5.91 -12.46 1.56
CA GLN A 89 7.21 -12.97 2.03
C GLN A 89 8.41 -12.23 1.44
N ASN A 90 8.26 -11.62 0.27
CA ASN A 90 9.28 -10.77 -0.35
C ASN A 90 9.22 -9.32 0.14
N GLY A 91 8.39 -8.98 1.11
CA GLY A 91 8.36 -7.65 1.72
C GLY A 91 7.44 -6.66 1.02
N VAL A 92 6.41 -7.12 0.32
CA VAL A 92 5.34 -6.27 -0.24
C VAL A 92 4.04 -6.56 0.51
N SER A 93 3.47 -5.57 1.16
CA SER A 93 2.17 -5.66 1.85
C SER A 93 1.13 -4.79 1.17
N ARG A 94 -0.15 -5.14 1.35
CA ARG A 94 -1.28 -4.38 0.78
C ARG A 94 -2.37 -4.16 1.80
N THR A 95 -2.93 -2.94 1.82
CA THR A 95 -4.27 -2.70 2.38
C THR A 95 -5.33 -3.03 1.32
N PHE A 96 -6.52 -3.40 1.73
CA PHE A 96 -7.61 -3.73 0.82
C PHE A 96 -8.58 -2.55 0.72
N GLN A 97 -9.15 -2.33 -0.47
CA GLN A 97 -10.16 -1.30 -0.70
C GLN A 97 -11.36 -1.42 0.25
N ASN A 98 -11.79 -2.64 0.55
CA ASN A 98 -12.77 -2.92 1.58
C ASN A 98 -12.06 -3.31 2.88
N LEU A 99 -12.43 -2.69 3.99
CA LEU A 99 -11.90 -3.00 5.32
C LEU A 99 -11.94 -4.51 5.60
N ALA A 100 -10.80 -5.17 5.45
CA ALA A 100 -10.67 -6.61 5.70
C ALA A 100 -10.33 -6.89 7.18
N LEU A 101 -10.95 -6.14 8.10
CA LEU A 101 -10.73 -6.26 9.54
C LEU A 101 -11.66 -7.30 10.18
N PHE A 102 -11.15 -7.97 11.19
CA PHE A 102 -11.92 -8.90 12.01
C PHE A 102 -12.77 -8.11 13.02
N LYS A 103 -14.01 -7.82 12.69
CA LYS A 103 -14.89 -6.89 13.41
C LYS A 103 -15.08 -7.21 14.91
N ARG A 104 -14.96 -8.48 15.31
CA ARG A 104 -15.09 -8.92 16.70
C ARG A 104 -13.79 -8.88 17.49
N MET A 105 -12.64 -8.77 16.83
CA MET A 105 -11.33 -8.64 17.46
C MET A 105 -11.05 -7.19 17.83
N SER A 106 -10.24 -6.97 18.86
CA SER A 106 -9.77 -5.64 19.24
C SER A 106 -8.89 -4.99 18.15
N ALA A 107 -8.65 -3.68 18.26
CA ALA A 107 -7.77 -2.98 17.34
C ALA A 107 -6.36 -3.56 17.37
N ILE A 108 -5.77 -3.78 18.54
CA ILE A 108 -4.44 -4.35 18.68
C ILE A 108 -4.36 -5.79 18.16
N ASP A 109 -5.39 -6.61 18.37
CA ASP A 109 -5.39 -7.98 17.83
C ASP A 109 -5.48 -8.00 16.32
N ASN A 110 -6.21 -7.05 15.71
CA ASN A 110 -6.21 -6.87 14.24
C ASN A 110 -4.82 -6.49 13.72
N ILE A 111 -4.11 -5.59 14.42
CA ILE A 111 -2.73 -5.21 14.07
C ILE A 111 -1.80 -6.42 14.23
N MET A 112 -1.96 -7.20 15.30
CA MET A 112 -1.19 -8.42 15.57
C MET A 112 -1.30 -9.46 14.44
N VAL A 113 -2.41 -9.52 13.70
CA VAL A 113 -2.54 -10.39 12.51
C VAL A 113 -1.45 -10.09 11.47
N GLY A 114 -1.04 -8.81 11.33
CA GLY A 114 0.07 -8.41 10.44
C GLY A 114 1.41 -9.05 10.83
N ARG A 115 1.62 -9.41 12.11
CA ARG A 115 2.84 -10.07 12.59
C ARG A 115 2.94 -11.54 12.20
N LYS A 116 1.91 -12.12 11.57
CA LYS A 116 1.89 -13.55 11.22
C LYS A 116 3.09 -13.98 10.37
N LEU A 117 3.60 -13.12 9.49
CA LEU A 117 4.78 -13.41 8.68
C LEU A 117 6.07 -13.53 9.50
N HIS A 118 6.12 -12.92 10.68
CA HIS A 118 7.27 -12.92 11.59
C HIS A 118 7.18 -14.03 12.65
N THR A 119 6.02 -14.71 12.77
CA THR A 119 5.81 -15.81 13.72
C THR A 119 6.41 -17.10 13.14
N LYS A 120 7.42 -17.62 13.81
CA LYS A 120 8.12 -18.87 13.46
C LYS A 120 7.71 -20.04 14.33
N SER A 121 7.08 -19.79 15.49
CA SER A 121 6.58 -20.81 16.40
C SER A 121 5.47 -21.61 15.74
N ASN A 122 5.54 -22.92 15.89
CA ASN A 122 4.53 -23.83 15.37
C ASN A 122 3.33 -23.96 16.37
N PHE A 123 2.25 -24.60 15.91
CA PHE A 123 1.03 -24.77 16.70
C PHE A 123 1.28 -25.48 18.05
N LEU A 124 2.16 -26.49 18.09
CA LEU A 124 2.48 -27.22 19.31
C LEU A 124 3.27 -26.36 20.31
N GLU A 125 4.24 -25.56 19.82
CA GLU A 125 5.00 -24.63 20.68
C GLU A 125 4.09 -23.60 21.35
N VAL A 126 3.09 -23.11 20.62
CA VAL A 126 2.08 -22.17 21.17
C VAL A 126 1.13 -22.90 22.13
N ALA A 127 0.62 -24.08 21.76
CA ALA A 127 -0.30 -24.84 22.59
C ALA A 127 0.30 -25.27 23.94
N PHE A 128 1.59 -25.63 23.96
CA PHE A 128 2.32 -26.00 25.18
C PHE A 128 3.02 -24.81 25.86
N GLN A 129 2.77 -23.58 25.40
CA GLN A 129 3.33 -22.33 25.96
C GLN A 129 4.85 -22.40 26.15
N LEU A 130 5.56 -22.96 25.17
CA LEU A 130 7.01 -23.08 25.27
C LEU A 130 7.68 -21.69 25.34
N PRO A 131 8.83 -21.56 26.05
CA PRO A 131 9.47 -20.28 26.28
C PRO A 131 9.78 -19.48 25.01
N ARG A 132 10.02 -20.18 23.88
CA ARG A 132 10.25 -19.56 22.57
C ARG A 132 9.00 -18.86 22.05
N ALA A 133 7.85 -19.53 22.10
CA ALA A 133 6.57 -18.97 21.65
C ALA A 133 6.19 -17.73 22.47
N GLY A 134 6.33 -17.80 23.80
CA GLY A 134 6.06 -16.66 24.69
C GLY A 134 6.97 -15.45 24.46
N LYS A 135 8.26 -15.68 24.17
CA LYS A 135 9.19 -14.58 23.80
C LYS A 135 8.81 -13.94 22.46
N GLU A 136 8.46 -14.75 21.49
CA GLU A 136 8.06 -14.30 20.15
C GLU A 136 6.75 -13.50 20.21
N GLU A 137 5.78 -13.97 20.97
CA GLU A 137 4.52 -13.27 21.21
C GLU A 137 4.76 -11.90 21.86
N LYS A 138 5.63 -11.85 22.91
CA LYS A 138 5.99 -10.58 23.57
C LYS A 138 6.59 -9.60 22.57
N ILE A 139 7.61 -10.01 21.78
CA ILE A 139 8.24 -9.15 20.76
C ILE A 139 7.19 -8.62 19.77
N ASN A 140 6.32 -9.49 19.27
CA ASN A 140 5.28 -9.10 18.32
C ASN A 140 4.28 -8.13 18.96
N ARG A 141 3.94 -8.34 20.25
CA ARG A 141 3.04 -7.45 20.96
C ARG A 141 3.66 -6.07 21.22
N ASP A 142 4.93 -6.03 21.63
CA ASP A 142 5.66 -4.77 21.84
C ASP A 142 5.70 -3.95 20.53
N LYS A 143 5.95 -4.61 19.39
CA LYS A 143 5.87 -3.96 18.07
C LYS A 143 4.48 -3.44 17.72
N CYS A 144 3.42 -4.16 18.08
CA CYS A 144 2.06 -3.68 17.86
C CYS A 144 1.71 -2.49 18.77
N GLU A 145 2.22 -2.44 20.01
CA GLU A 145 2.06 -1.29 20.90
C GLU A 145 2.78 -0.04 20.34
N GLU A 146 3.99 -0.20 19.75
CA GLU A 146 4.67 0.89 19.04
C GLU A 146 3.82 1.45 17.90
N ILE A 147 3.20 0.56 17.09
CA ILE A 147 2.32 0.96 15.99
C ILE A 147 1.03 1.62 16.50
N VAL A 148 0.46 1.11 17.58
CA VAL A 148 -0.72 1.70 18.25
C VAL A 148 -0.41 3.14 18.67
N SER A 149 0.76 3.37 19.29
CA SER A 149 1.18 4.71 19.68
C SER A 149 1.47 5.60 18.49
N PHE A 150 2.17 5.09 17.46
CA PHE A 150 2.42 5.82 16.22
C PHE A 150 1.14 6.32 15.55
N LEU A 151 0.07 5.50 15.57
CA LEU A 151 -1.22 5.83 14.95
C LEU A 151 -2.17 6.59 15.88
N GLU A 152 -1.73 6.89 17.12
CA GLU A 152 -2.52 7.63 18.12
C GLU A 152 -3.87 6.95 18.40
N ILE A 153 -3.85 5.63 18.66
CA ILE A 153 -5.03 4.81 18.90
C ILE A 153 -4.96 4.01 20.21
N GLU A 154 -4.18 4.49 21.19
CA GLU A 154 -3.99 3.85 22.50
C GLU A 154 -5.32 3.66 23.23
N ASP A 155 -6.16 4.69 23.24
CA ASP A 155 -7.43 4.69 23.98
C ASP A 155 -8.42 3.64 23.46
N ILE A 156 -8.31 3.25 22.19
CA ILE A 156 -9.22 2.31 21.55
C ILE A 156 -8.58 0.94 21.24
N LYS A 157 -7.34 0.72 21.64
CA LYS A 157 -6.58 -0.49 21.27
C LYS A 157 -7.27 -1.79 21.66
N ASN A 158 -7.99 -1.80 22.78
CA ASN A 158 -8.72 -2.97 23.28
C ASN A 158 -10.19 -3.00 22.82
N THR A 159 -10.65 -2.02 22.03
CA THR A 159 -12.03 -1.95 21.56
C THR A 159 -12.21 -2.83 20.32
N PRO A 160 -13.29 -3.64 20.25
CA PRO A 160 -13.62 -4.37 19.03
C PRO A 160 -13.77 -3.42 17.83
N VAL A 161 -13.06 -3.71 16.73
CA VAL A 161 -12.98 -2.81 15.58
C VAL A 161 -14.35 -2.49 14.98
N GLY A 162 -15.28 -3.44 15.01
CA GLY A 162 -16.64 -3.21 14.50
C GLY A 162 -17.45 -2.15 15.26
N LYS A 163 -16.98 -1.68 16.43
CA LYS A 163 -17.60 -0.59 17.20
C LYS A 163 -16.94 0.77 16.95
N LEU A 164 -15.84 0.80 16.23
CA LEU A 164 -15.09 2.03 15.97
C LEU A 164 -15.71 2.84 14.82
N PRO A 165 -15.62 4.18 14.86
CA PRO A 165 -15.84 5.04 13.69
C PRO A 165 -14.98 4.60 12.51
N TYR A 166 -15.46 4.90 11.29
CA TYR A 166 -14.82 4.44 10.05
C TYR A 166 -13.36 4.89 9.92
N GLY A 167 -13.05 6.16 10.22
CA GLY A 167 -11.68 6.68 10.18
C GLY A 167 -10.72 5.93 11.11
N LEU A 168 -11.18 5.57 12.33
CA LEU A 168 -10.37 4.75 13.25
C LEU A 168 -10.19 3.31 12.74
N GLN A 169 -11.21 2.73 12.09
CA GLN A 169 -11.04 1.43 11.43
C GLN A 169 -9.96 1.49 10.34
N LYS A 170 -9.92 2.57 9.55
CA LYS A 170 -8.88 2.79 8.53
C LYS A 170 -7.48 2.95 9.15
N ARG A 171 -7.34 3.59 10.31
CA ARG A 171 -6.06 3.64 11.05
C ARG A 171 -5.64 2.23 11.50
N VAL A 172 -6.56 1.41 12.01
CA VAL A 172 -6.26 0.01 12.38
C VAL A 172 -5.84 -0.81 11.15
N GLU A 173 -6.47 -0.59 9.99
CA GLU A 173 -6.07 -1.24 8.74
C GLU A 173 -4.65 -0.87 8.32
N LEU A 174 -4.28 0.42 8.38
CA LEU A 174 -2.91 0.87 8.17
C LEU A 174 -1.96 0.23 9.18
N GLY A 175 -2.31 0.21 10.47
CA GLY A 175 -1.52 -0.43 11.52
C GLY A 175 -1.26 -1.91 11.26
N ARG A 176 -2.25 -2.65 10.78
CA ARG A 176 -2.07 -4.05 10.40
C ARG A 176 -1.10 -4.20 9.22
N ALA A 177 -1.13 -3.29 8.26
CA ALA A 177 -0.19 -3.30 7.15
C ALA A 177 1.23 -2.92 7.62
N LEU A 178 1.39 -1.93 8.49
CA LEU A 178 2.67 -1.56 9.11
C LEU A 178 3.28 -2.71 9.92
N ALA A 179 2.44 -3.48 10.62
CA ALA A 179 2.88 -4.63 11.41
C ALA A 179 3.52 -5.74 10.58
N THR A 180 3.37 -5.74 9.26
CA THR A 180 4.08 -6.67 8.37
C THR A 180 5.55 -6.29 8.16
N GLU A 181 5.98 -5.08 8.55
CA GLU A 181 7.32 -4.53 8.31
C GLU A 181 7.75 -4.66 6.84
N ALA A 182 6.80 -4.45 5.93
CA ALA A 182 7.04 -4.55 4.50
C ALA A 182 7.90 -3.38 3.98
N GLU A 183 8.76 -3.65 2.99
CA GLU A 183 9.55 -2.61 2.34
C GLU A 183 8.74 -1.81 1.33
N VAL A 184 7.72 -2.44 0.74
CA VAL A 184 6.76 -1.80 -0.16
C VAL A 184 5.35 -1.98 0.40
N LEU A 185 4.66 -0.88 0.59
CA LEU A 185 3.29 -0.84 1.07
C LEU A 185 2.37 -0.37 -0.06
N LEU A 186 1.43 -1.24 -0.46
CA LEU A 186 0.43 -0.94 -1.47
C LEU A 186 -0.84 -0.44 -0.77
N LEU A 187 -1.18 0.82 -0.93
CA LEU A 187 -2.37 1.45 -0.35
C LEU A 187 -3.43 1.66 -1.43
N ASP A 188 -4.56 0.98 -1.28
CA ASP A 188 -5.67 1.03 -2.24
C ASP A 188 -6.81 1.88 -1.68
N GLU A 189 -6.89 3.13 -2.10
CA GLU A 189 -7.87 4.14 -1.67
C GLU A 189 -7.95 4.26 -0.13
N PRO A 190 -6.83 4.49 0.56
CA PRO A 190 -6.81 4.49 2.02
C PRO A 190 -7.68 5.58 2.65
N MET A 191 -7.98 6.65 1.90
CA MET A 191 -8.75 7.79 2.39
C MET A 191 -10.19 7.82 1.90
N ALA A 192 -10.63 6.80 1.15
CA ALA A 192 -12.02 6.73 0.67
C ALA A 192 -13.00 6.73 1.85
N GLY A 193 -14.05 7.57 1.76
CA GLY A 193 -15.09 7.68 2.79
C GLY A 193 -14.71 8.46 4.04
N MET A 194 -13.51 9.05 4.11
CA MET A 194 -13.05 9.90 5.20
C MET A 194 -13.46 11.36 5.02
N ASN A 195 -13.71 12.06 6.13
CA ASN A 195 -13.85 13.51 6.12
C ASN A 195 -12.49 14.22 5.96
N VAL A 196 -12.50 15.55 5.83
CA VAL A 196 -11.27 16.34 5.54
C VAL A 196 -10.21 16.19 6.62
N GLU A 197 -10.60 16.19 7.89
CA GLU A 197 -9.67 16.06 9.02
C GLU A 197 -9.05 14.66 9.09
N GLU A 198 -9.87 13.63 8.95
CA GLU A 198 -9.41 12.23 8.90
C GLU A 198 -8.44 12.01 7.72
N LYS A 199 -8.71 12.62 6.55
CA LYS A 199 -7.78 12.56 5.41
C LYS A 199 -6.43 13.21 5.72
N ARG A 200 -6.42 14.39 6.37
CA ARG A 200 -5.18 15.06 6.76
C ARG A 200 -4.34 14.21 7.70
N GLU A 201 -4.96 13.60 8.70
CA GLU A 201 -4.27 12.70 9.61
C GLU A 201 -3.73 11.45 8.89
N MET A 202 -4.51 10.86 7.99
CA MET A 202 -4.05 9.72 7.20
C MET A 202 -2.87 10.10 6.29
N CYS A 203 -2.90 11.29 5.65
CA CYS A 203 -1.76 11.82 4.90
C CYS A 203 -0.51 11.93 5.78
N ARG A 204 -0.67 12.47 6.99
CA ARG A 204 0.43 12.59 7.96
C ARG A 204 1.02 11.21 8.28
N PHE A 205 0.20 10.22 8.64
CA PHE A 205 0.69 8.87 8.93
C PHE A 205 1.38 8.21 7.73
N ILE A 206 0.89 8.43 6.51
CA ILE A 206 1.54 7.92 5.29
C ILE A 206 2.92 8.56 5.10
N LEU A 207 3.02 9.89 5.23
CA LEU A 207 4.29 10.62 5.12
C LEU A 207 5.28 10.21 6.21
N GLU A 208 4.82 10.12 7.47
CA GLU A 208 5.64 9.70 8.60
C GLU A 208 6.08 8.24 8.46
N THR A 209 5.23 7.35 7.93
CA THR A 209 5.61 5.97 7.61
C THR A 209 6.76 5.92 6.60
N ASN A 210 6.70 6.74 5.55
CA ASN A 210 7.78 6.83 4.58
C ASN A 210 9.06 7.41 5.19
N ASP A 211 8.95 8.48 5.97
CA ASP A 211 10.10 9.19 6.52
C ASP A 211 10.75 8.48 7.72
N GLN A 212 9.98 7.85 8.62
CA GLN A 212 10.53 7.22 9.83
C GLN A 212 10.97 5.78 9.59
N TYR A 213 10.26 5.02 8.75
CA TYR A 213 10.55 3.61 8.50
C TYR A 213 11.22 3.35 7.16
N GLY A 214 11.36 4.38 6.30
CA GLY A 214 11.90 4.22 4.95
C GLY A 214 11.02 3.35 4.05
N THR A 215 9.75 3.16 4.39
CA THR A 215 8.83 2.31 3.63
C THR A 215 8.52 2.96 2.28
N THR A 216 8.72 2.23 1.19
CA THR A 216 8.26 2.64 -0.15
C THR A 216 6.75 2.49 -0.24
N ILE A 217 6.05 3.48 -0.75
CA ILE A 217 4.59 3.48 -0.79
C ILE A 217 4.10 3.56 -2.24
N VAL A 218 3.21 2.65 -2.61
CA VAL A 218 2.43 2.74 -3.84
C VAL A 218 0.99 3.03 -3.47
N LEU A 219 0.48 4.17 -3.91
CA LEU A 219 -0.80 4.72 -3.49
C LEU A 219 -1.77 4.80 -4.68
N ILE A 220 -2.96 4.21 -4.56
CA ILE A 220 -4.09 4.52 -5.45
C ILE A 220 -4.99 5.50 -4.70
N GLU A 221 -5.27 6.65 -5.31
CA GLU A 221 -6.20 7.65 -4.79
C GLU A 221 -6.93 8.38 -5.91
N HIS A 222 -8.09 8.93 -5.58
CA HIS A 222 -8.91 9.73 -6.50
C HIS A 222 -8.88 11.22 -6.16
N ASP A 223 -8.47 11.57 -4.96
CA ASP A 223 -8.34 12.96 -4.50
C ASP A 223 -7.02 13.55 -5.03
N MET A 224 -7.15 14.32 -6.11
CA MET A 224 -5.97 14.92 -6.77
C MET A 224 -5.20 15.85 -5.85
N GLY A 225 -5.87 16.55 -4.92
CA GLY A 225 -5.20 17.40 -3.94
C GLY A 225 -4.25 16.57 -3.08
N VAL A 226 -4.76 15.49 -2.51
CA VAL A 226 -3.96 14.55 -1.72
C VAL A 226 -2.79 13.99 -2.52
N VAL A 227 -3.05 13.49 -3.74
CA VAL A 227 -2.00 12.90 -4.59
C VAL A 227 -0.87 13.89 -4.86
N MET A 228 -1.23 15.15 -5.21
CA MET A 228 -0.22 16.18 -5.50
C MET A 228 0.57 16.61 -4.27
N ASP A 229 -0.03 16.54 -3.08
CA ASP A 229 0.60 16.98 -1.84
C ASP A 229 1.59 15.97 -1.27
N ILE A 230 1.32 14.65 -1.43
CA ILE A 230 2.13 13.62 -0.74
C ILE A 230 2.99 12.76 -1.65
N SER A 231 2.79 12.80 -2.98
CA SER A 231 3.48 11.88 -3.89
C SER A 231 4.76 12.50 -4.47
N ASP A 232 5.79 11.68 -4.62
CA ASP A 232 7.03 12.05 -5.30
C ASP A 232 6.89 11.99 -6.81
N ARG A 233 6.23 10.91 -7.26
CA ARG A 233 5.96 10.68 -8.68
C ARG A 233 4.58 10.07 -8.86
N VAL A 234 3.99 10.36 -9.98
CA VAL A 234 2.63 9.93 -10.32
C VAL A 234 2.66 9.22 -11.67
N VAL A 235 2.01 8.06 -11.73
CA VAL A 235 1.71 7.37 -12.98
C VAL A 235 0.21 7.45 -13.24
N VAL A 236 -0.16 7.83 -14.47
CA VAL A 236 -1.55 7.98 -14.87
C VAL A 236 -1.92 6.89 -15.85
N LEU A 237 -2.96 6.14 -15.48
CA LEU A 237 -3.54 5.13 -16.36
C LEU A 237 -4.83 5.65 -17.00
N ASP A 238 -5.00 5.29 -18.28
CA ASP A 238 -6.28 5.39 -18.98
C ASP A 238 -6.45 4.19 -19.90
N TYR A 239 -7.62 3.54 -19.85
CA TYR A 239 -7.94 2.31 -20.59
C TYR A 239 -6.80 1.26 -20.58
N GLY A 240 -6.18 1.06 -19.42
CA GLY A 240 -5.11 0.08 -19.22
C GLY A 240 -3.75 0.48 -19.77
N LYS A 241 -3.54 1.73 -20.20
CA LYS A 241 -2.27 2.25 -20.70
C LYS A 241 -1.78 3.41 -19.84
N ILE A 242 -0.48 3.60 -19.79
CA ILE A 242 0.12 4.78 -19.17
C ILE A 242 0.01 5.95 -20.15
N ILE A 243 -0.61 7.05 -19.71
CA ILE A 243 -0.72 8.32 -20.44
C ILE A 243 0.11 9.44 -19.83
N GLY A 244 0.68 9.21 -18.64
CA GLY A 244 1.57 10.14 -17.96
C GLY A 244 2.39 9.43 -16.90
N ASP A 245 3.66 9.81 -16.75
CA ASP A 245 4.59 9.34 -15.71
C ASP A 245 5.60 10.45 -15.41
N GLY A 246 5.58 11.03 -14.22
CA GLY A 246 6.45 12.14 -13.84
C GLY A 246 6.20 12.65 -12.44
N VAL A 247 6.79 13.80 -12.13
CA VAL A 247 6.48 14.51 -10.87
C VAL A 247 5.06 15.11 -10.92
N PRO A 248 4.43 15.37 -9.76
CA PRO A 248 3.04 15.86 -9.71
C PRO A 248 2.76 17.07 -10.60
N GLU A 249 3.67 18.05 -10.64
CA GLU A 249 3.52 19.27 -11.43
C GLU A 249 3.49 19.00 -12.96
N GLU A 250 4.33 18.08 -13.43
CA GLU A 250 4.37 17.68 -14.84
C GLU A 250 3.09 16.95 -15.25
N VAL A 251 2.65 16.02 -14.39
CA VAL A 251 1.42 15.25 -14.62
C VAL A 251 0.19 16.16 -14.64
N ARG A 252 0.11 17.09 -13.69
CA ARG A 252 -1.00 18.06 -13.61
C ARG A 252 -1.13 18.95 -14.84
N SER A 253 -0.02 19.31 -15.47
CA SER A 253 0.02 20.17 -16.65
C SER A 253 -0.10 19.41 -17.98
N SER A 254 -0.07 18.09 -17.96
CA SER A 254 -0.14 17.24 -19.16
C SER A 254 -1.53 17.31 -19.81
N LYS A 255 -1.56 17.73 -21.09
CA LYS A 255 -2.82 17.79 -21.85
C LYS A 255 -3.50 16.41 -21.92
N ALA A 256 -2.74 15.34 -22.17
CA ALA A 256 -3.29 13.98 -22.24
C ALA A 256 -3.99 13.56 -20.92
N VAL A 257 -3.41 13.97 -19.79
CA VAL A 257 -3.99 13.69 -18.47
C VAL A 257 -5.26 14.50 -18.25
N ILE A 258 -5.23 15.80 -18.59
CA ILE A 258 -6.39 16.68 -18.46
C ILE A 258 -7.56 16.16 -19.31
N ASP A 259 -7.29 15.83 -20.58
CA ASP A 259 -8.30 15.33 -21.52
C ASP A 259 -8.94 14.03 -21.02
N ALA A 260 -8.16 13.10 -20.46
CA ALA A 260 -8.65 11.84 -19.89
C ALA A 260 -9.59 12.04 -18.69
N TYR A 261 -9.36 13.06 -17.85
CA TYR A 261 -10.23 13.37 -16.70
C TYR A 261 -11.46 14.19 -17.09
N LEU A 262 -11.38 15.02 -18.16
CA LEU A 262 -12.51 15.80 -18.65
C LEU A 262 -13.42 14.99 -19.60
N GLY A 263 -13.02 13.77 -19.97
CA GLY A 263 -13.76 12.94 -20.92
C GLY A 263 -13.80 13.51 -22.34
N VAL A 264 -12.80 14.33 -22.71
CA VAL A 264 -12.60 14.87 -24.05
C VAL A 264 -11.64 13.93 -24.77
N ALA A 265 -12.14 12.80 -25.25
CA ALA A 265 -11.40 11.85 -26.09
C ALA A 265 -12.16 11.62 -27.39
#